data_90942b46df5efca87e225feefe68e1b1
#
_entry.id   90942b46df5efca87e225feefe68e1b1
#
_cell.length_a   1.000
_cell.length_b   1.000
_cell.length_c   1.000
_cell.angle_alpha   90.00
_cell.angle_beta   90.00
_cell.angle_gamma   90.00
#
_symmetry.space_group_name_H-M   'P 1'
#
loop_
_entity.id
_entity.type
_entity.pdbx_description
1 polymer ?
#
loop_
_entity_poly.entity_id
_entity_poly.type
_entity_poly.pdbx_seq_one_letter_code
_entity_poly.pdbx_strand_id
1 'polypeptide(L)'
;RASVKQVLNVDKRTPSVLAIARSDRLKDSDRHPHEIANNTDFASLLSGERSSWFCNDIDNYPHYKSTSVSRGYKSTIVWPVLTRVAAEDLMGTFAEDGAGYKPIVAFLCLDSAVPGIFNEEQHVPLGWAVSDALARLYEAQRSFWEPDISIESSK
;
A
#
# COMPACT_ATOMS: atom_id res chain seq x y z
N ARG A 1 13.56 -7.25 -5.05
CA ARG A 1 13.46 -5.87 -4.52
C ARG A 1 12.24 -5.77 -3.62
N ALA A 2 12.39 -5.19 -2.42
CA ALA A 2 11.28 -4.85 -1.54
C ALA A 2 11.08 -3.32 -1.52
N SER A 3 9.86 -2.85 -1.40
CA SER A 3 9.53 -1.43 -1.23
C SER A 3 8.27 -1.22 -0.39
N VAL A 4 8.19 -0.08 0.29
CA VAL A 4 6.99 0.39 0.98
C VAL A 4 6.50 1.64 0.25
N LYS A 5 5.22 1.63 -0.12
CA LYS A 5 4.57 2.73 -0.82
C LYS A 5 3.43 3.25 0.04
N GLN A 6 3.56 4.47 0.54
CA GLN A 6 2.53 5.15 1.32
C GLN A 6 1.37 5.56 0.42
N VAL A 7 0.15 5.36 0.91
CA VAL A 7 -1.05 5.88 0.25
C VAL A 7 -1.19 7.36 0.60
N LEU A 8 -1.37 8.18 -0.42
CA LEU A 8 -1.60 9.61 -0.30
C LEU A 8 -3.00 9.93 -0.82
N ASN A 9 -3.71 10.73 -0.06
CA ASN A 9 -4.96 11.32 -0.49
C ASN A 9 -4.73 12.76 -0.93
N VAL A 10 -3.99 12.95 -2.01
CA VAL A 10 -3.64 14.28 -2.53
C VAL A 10 -4.88 14.98 -3.12
N ASP A 11 -5.80 14.19 -3.65
CA ASP A 11 -7.13 14.62 -4.09
C ASP A 11 -8.12 13.52 -3.67
N LYS A 12 -9.23 13.88 -3.04
CA LYS A 12 -10.28 12.94 -2.60
C LYS A 12 -10.85 12.06 -3.73
N ARG A 13 -10.62 12.46 -4.99
CA ARG A 13 -11.08 11.75 -6.19
C ARG A 13 -10.05 10.76 -6.75
N THR A 14 -8.77 10.97 -6.50
CA THR A 14 -7.69 10.20 -7.12
C THR A 14 -6.64 9.79 -6.09
N PRO A 15 -6.86 8.68 -5.34
CA PRO A 15 -5.87 8.18 -4.42
C PRO A 15 -4.58 7.81 -5.18
N SER A 16 -3.44 8.15 -4.58
CA SER A 16 -2.13 7.93 -5.16
C SER A 16 -1.18 7.25 -4.17
N VAL A 17 -0.09 6.71 -4.67
CA VAL A 17 0.97 6.09 -3.87
C VAL A 17 2.30 6.79 -4.08
N LEU A 18 3.09 6.89 -3.02
CA LEU A 18 4.46 7.40 -3.03
C LEU A 18 5.39 6.36 -2.41
N ALA A 19 6.48 6.02 -3.09
CA ALA A 19 7.48 5.13 -2.51
C ALA A 19 8.27 5.87 -1.41
N ILE A 20 8.20 5.36 -0.18
CA ILE A 20 8.87 5.95 0.99
C ILE A 20 10.09 5.16 1.43
N ALA A 21 10.16 3.87 1.10
CA ALA A 21 11.30 3.01 1.40
C ALA A 21 11.49 1.95 0.31
N ARG A 22 12.74 1.58 0.05
CA ARG A 22 13.13 0.50 -0.87
C ARG A 22 14.38 -0.20 -0.36
N SER A 23 14.51 -1.49 -0.66
CA SER A 23 15.72 -2.28 -0.38
C SER A 23 16.91 -1.89 -1.25
N ASP A 24 16.67 -1.25 -2.39
CA ASP A 24 17.64 -0.58 -3.25
C ASP A 24 17.44 0.95 -3.16
N ARG A 25 18.33 1.71 -3.78
CA ARG A 25 18.24 3.18 -3.75
C ARG A 25 16.96 3.68 -4.43
N LEU A 26 16.24 4.60 -3.78
CA LEU A 26 15.12 5.33 -4.39
C LEU A 26 15.63 6.10 -5.63
N LYS A 27 14.92 5.95 -6.73
CA LYS A 27 15.14 6.71 -7.96
C LYS A 27 14.34 8.02 -7.93
N ASP A 28 14.70 8.99 -8.75
CA ASP A 28 13.94 10.25 -8.81
C ASP A 28 12.48 10.04 -9.23
N SER A 29 12.22 9.06 -10.12
CA SER A 29 10.85 8.67 -10.48
C SER A 29 10.00 8.17 -9.30
N ASP A 30 10.62 7.63 -8.25
CA ASP A 30 9.93 7.14 -7.06
C ASP A 30 9.49 8.27 -6.12
N ARG A 31 9.97 9.49 -6.35
CA ARG A 31 9.67 10.68 -5.53
C ARG A 31 8.39 11.38 -5.95
N HIS A 32 7.75 10.91 -7.01
CA HIS A 32 6.48 11.46 -7.48
C HIS A 32 5.33 10.51 -7.16
N PRO A 33 4.18 11.03 -6.70
CA PRO A 33 2.99 10.22 -6.50
C PRO A 33 2.49 9.61 -7.82
N HIS A 34 2.00 8.38 -7.74
CA HIS A 34 1.38 7.67 -8.86
C HIS A 34 -0.05 7.31 -8.52
N GLU A 35 -0.98 7.54 -9.45
CA GLU A 35 -2.40 7.20 -9.25
C GLU A 35 -2.59 5.69 -9.07
N ILE A 36 -3.37 5.30 -8.06
CA ILE A 36 -3.67 3.90 -7.74
C ILE A 36 -4.46 3.25 -8.88
N ALA A 37 -5.43 3.95 -9.45
CA ALA A 37 -6.29 3.44 -10.53
C ALA A 37 -5.52 2.98 -11.78
N ASN A 38 -4.31 3.47 -11.97
CA ASN A 38 -3.44 3.09 -13.09
C ASN A 38 -2.54 1.87 -12.79
N ASN A 39 -2.74 1.23 -11.62
CA ASN A 39 -2.00 0.03 -11.22
C ASN A 39 -3.00 -1.07 -10.85
N THR A 40 -2.98 -2.18 -11.57
CA THR A 40 -3.91 -3.30 -11.37
C THR A 40 -3.83 -3.89 -9.97
N ASP A 41 -2.62 -4.09 -9.44
CA ASP A 41 -2.35 -4.64 -8.11
C ASP A 41 -2.94 -3.76 -6.99
N PHE A 42 -2.61 -2.47 -6.97
CA PHE A 42 -3.11 -1.54 -5.94
C PHE A 42 -4.60 -1.29 -6.04
N ALA A 43 -5.13 -1.16 -7.28
CA ALA A 43 -6.56 -0.94 -7.49
C ALA A 43 -7.39 -2.12 -6.96
N SER A 44 -6.97 -3.36 -7.23
CA SER A 44 -7.62 -4.59 -6.77
C SER A 44 -7.61 -4.75 -5.25
N LEU A 45 -6.49 -4.31 -4.59
CA LEU A 45 -6.40 -4.33 -3.13
C LEU A 45 -7.25 -3.23 -2.50
N LEU A 46 -7.26 -2.05 -3.10
CA LEU A 46 -8.04 -0.91 -2.61
C LEU A 46 -9.55 -1.16 -2.72
N SER A 47 -10.00 -1.79 -3.81
CA SER A 47 -11.41 -2.17 -3.98
C SER A 47 -11.86 -3.32 -3.08
N GLY A 48 -10.92 -3.98 -2.36
CA GLY A 48 -11.22 -5.15 -1.53
C GLY A 48 -11.47 -6.43 -2.33
N GLU A 49 -11.27 -6.40 -3.65
CA GLU A 49 -11.40 -7.59 -4.52
C GLU A 49 -10.44 -8.70 -4.09
N ARG A 50 -9.26 -8.32 -3.59
CA ARG A 50 -8.23 -9.24 -3.10
C ARG A 50 -7.69 -8.78 -1.75
N SER A 51 -7.30 -9.74 -0.92
CA SER A 51 -6.60 -9.45 0.35
C SER A 51 -5.12 -9.18 0.15
N SER A 52 -4.47 -9.89 -0.78
CA SER A 52 -3.11 -9.66 -1.25
C SER A 52 -3.06 -9.88 -2.76
N TRP A 53 -2.09 -9.27 -3.41
CA TRP A 53 -1.84 -9.50 -4.83
C TRP A 53 -0.63 -10.42 -4.99
N PHE A 54 -0.78 -11.47 -5.79
CA PHE A 54 0.30 -12.38 -6.17
C PHE A 54 0.29 -12.58 -7.69
N CYS A 55 1.42 -12.30 -8.33
CA CYS A 55 1.59 -12.55 -9.76
C CYS A 55 3.05 -12.96 -10.06
N ASN A 56 3.23 -14.18 -10.50
CA ASN A 56 4.56 -14.74 -10.81
C ASN A 56 4.98 -14.52 -12.27
N ASP A 57 4.08 -14.06 -13.14
CA ASP A 57 4.40 -13.76 -14.53
C ASP A 57 3.49 -12.62 -15.02
N ILE A 58 3.96 -11.40 -14.81
CA ILE A 58 3.21 -10.19 -15.17
C ILE A 58 3.07 -10.03 -16.69
N ASP A 59 4.05 -10.49 -17.45
CA ASP A 59 4.05 -10.35 -18.90
C ASP A 59 2.93 -11.20 -19.54
N ASN A 60 2.56 -12.30 -18.87
CA ASN A 60 1.45 -13.16 -19.26
C ASN A 60 0.13 -12.86 -18.52
N TYR A 61 0.11 -11.86 -17.63
CA TYR A 61 -1.12 -11.48 -16.92
C TYR A 61 -1.98 -10.58 -17.81
N PRO A 62 -3.21 -11.00 -18.18
CA PRO A 62 -4.07 -10.23 -19.08
C PRO A 62 -4.38 -8.84 -18.53
N HIS A 63 -4.18 -7.82 -19.35
CA HIS A 63 -4.55 -6.44 -19.04
C HIS A 63 -3.87 -5.82 -17.80
N TYR A 64 -2.72 -6.38 -17.36
CA TYR A 64 -1.98 -5.78 -16.24
C TYR A 64 -1.52 -4.36 -16.58
N LYS A 65 -1.95 -3.41 -15.77
CA LYS A 65 -1.57 -2.00 -15.87
C LYS A 65 -0.54 -1.65 -14.79
N SER A 66 0.43 -0.83 -15.15
CA SER A 66 1.40 -0.26 -14.21
C SER A 66 1.77 1.14 -14.66
N THR A 67 1.90 2.06 -13.72
CA THR A 67 2.39 3.43 -13.98
C THR A 67 3.88 3.47 -14.32
N SER A 68 4.62 2.39 -14.06
CA SER A 68 6.02 2.30 -14.43
C SER A 68 6.16 2.11 -15.94
N VAL A 69 6.70 3.12 -16.63
CA VAL A 69 6.95 3.10 -18.08
C VAL A 69 7.92 1.98 -18.49
N SER A 70 8.86 1.65 -17.60
CA SER A 70 9.75 0.50 -17.77
C SER A 70 9.64 -0.42 -16.55
N ARG A 71 8.75 -1.42 -16.63
CA ARG A 71 8.67 -2.46 -15.60
C ARG A 71 9.98 -3.25 -15.60
N GLY A 72 10.84 -2.99 -14.62
CA GLY A 72 12.04 -3.80 -14.40
C GLY A 72 11.77 -5.10 -13.65
N TYR A 73 10.48 -5.47 -13.44
CA TYR A 73 10.07 -6.66 -12.71
C TYR A 73 9.07 -7.49 -13.52
N LYS A 74 9.14 -8.81 -13.33
CA LYS A 74 8.31 -9.82 -14.01
C LYS A 74 7.45 -10.61 -13.03
N SER A 75 7.80 -10.59 -11.75
CA SER A 75 6.99 -11.15 -10.67
C SER A 75 6.79 -10.11 -9.59
N THR A 76 5.61 -10.08 -8.97
CA THR A 76 5.30 -9.16 -7.87
C THR A 76 4.36 -9.80 -6.85
N ILE A 77 4.56 -9.45 -5.59
CA ILE A 77 3.60 -9.68 -4.52
C ILE A 77 3.37 -8.34 -3.83
N VAL A 78 2.11 -8.02 -3.55
CA VAL A 78 1.72 -6.79 -2.85
C VAL A 78 0.79 -7.11 -1.70
N TRP A 79 1.06 -6.53 -0.54
CA TRP A 79 0.22 -6.60 0.65
C TRP A 79 -0.22 -5.21 1.06
N PRO A 80 -1.48 -5.02 1.44
CA PRO A 80 -1.91 -3.78 2.06
C PRO A 80 -1.38 -3.72 3.50
N VAL A 81 -0.93 -2.55 3.93
CA VAL A 81 -0.63 -2.23 5.32
C VAL A 81 -1.89 -1.62 5.92
N LEU A 82 -2.53 -2.36 6.82
CA LEU A 82 -3.85 -2.06 7.38
C LEU A 82 -3.69 -1.54 8.81
N THR A 83 -4.13 -0.32 9.09
CA THR A 83 -4.18 0.19 10.46
C THR A 83 -5.55 -0.03 11.09
N ARG A 84 -5.59 -0.04 12.43
CA ARG A 84 -6.82 -0.15 13.21
C ARG A 84 -7.46 1.20 13.53
N VAL A 85 -6.87 2.28 13.04
CA VAL A 85 -7.34 3.64 13.31
C VAL A 85 -8.72 3.81 12.70
N ALA A 86 -9.64 4.39 13.47
CA ALA A 86 -11.00 4.63 13.05
C ALA A 86 -11.02 5.44 11.73
N ALA A 87 -11.94 5.09 10.83
CA ALA A 87 -12.07 5.75 9.52
C ALA A 87 -12.29 7.27 9.64
N GLU A 88 -12.77 7.74 10.78
CA GLU A 88 -13.00 9.15 11.12
C GLU A 88 -11.71 9.98 11.14
N ASP A 89 -10.59 9.35 11.52
CA ASP A 89 -9.29 10.02 11.62
C ASP A 89 -8.48 9.99 10.32
N LEU A 90 -8.82 9.10 9.41
CA LEU A 90 -8.26 9.07 8.08
C LEU A 90 -9.06 10.03 7.18
N MET A 91 -8.99 11.32 7.53
CA MET A 91 -9.56 12.44 6.78
C MET A 91 -10.14 12.06 5.41
N GLY A 92 -11.35 11.52 5.43
CA GLY A 92 -12.26 11.54 4.29
C GLY A 92 -11.95 10.66 3.08
N THR A 93 -11.17 9.58 3.23
CA THR A 93 -10.68 8.88 2.06
C THR A 93 -11.63 7.83 1.47
N PHE A 94 -12.48 7.14 2.26
CA PHE A 94 -13.23 5.99 1.71
C PHE A 94 -14.53 5.64 2.46
N ALA A 95 -15.29 6.63 2.91
CA ALA A 95 -16.46 6.38 3.77
C ALA A 95 -17.81 6.73 3.12
N GLU A 96 -18.00 6.55 1.82
CA GLU A 96 -19.33 6.86 1.27
C GLU A 96 -20.27 5.65 1.13
N ASP A 97 -19.81 4.40 1.19
CA ASP A 97 -20.69 3.26 0.83
C ASP A 97 -20.88 2.16 1.88
N GLY A 98 -20.60 2.38 3.15
CA GLY A 98 -20.99 1.43 4.20
C GLY A 98 -20.39 0.01 4.14
N ALA A 99 -19.60 -0.32 3.13
CA ALA A 99 -18.83 -1.54 3.04
C ALA A 99 -17.50 -1.30 3.74
N GLY A 100 -17.31 -1.88 4.92
CA GLY A 100 -16.19 -1.67 5.82
C GLY A 100 -14.81 -1.72 5.15
N TYR A 101 -14.40 -0.64 4.54
CA TYR A 101 -13.06 -0.48 4.01
C TYR A 101 -12.05 -0.48 5.15
N LYS A 102 -11.18 -1.46 5.14
CA LYS A 102 -10.02 -1.43 6.03
C LYS A 102 -9.11 -0.29 5.57
N PRO A 103 -8.74 0.63 6.45
CA PRO A 103 -7.90 1.76 6.08
C PRO A 103 -6.52 1.29 5.64
N ILE A 104 -6.26 1.31 4.35
CA ILE A 104 -4.95 0.98 3.78
C ILE A 104 -4.10 2.25 3.85
N VAL A 105 -3.06 2.24 4.68
CA VAL A 105 -2.14 3.38 4.82
C VAL A 105 -0.92 3.27 3.92
N ALA A 106 -0.55 2.05 3.53
CA ALA A 106 0.57 1.78 2.63
C ALA A 106 0.41 0.43 1.94
N PHE A 107 1.28 0.17 0.98
CA PHE A 107 1.48 -1.14 0.37
C PHE A 107 2.92 -1.59 0.59
N LEU A 108 3.10 -2.83 1.04
CA LEU A 108 4.37 -3.56 0.99
C LEU A 108 4.44 -4.27 -0.34
N CYS A 109 5.50 -4.05 -1.12
CA CYS A 109 5.70 -4.67 -2.42
C CYS A 109 6.99 -5.49 -2.43
N LEU A 110 6.93 -6.67 -3.02
CA LEU A 110 8.09 -7.52 -3.29
C LEU A 110 8.11 -7.84 -4.78
N ASP A 111 9.15 -7.37 -5.48
CA ASP A 111 9.29 -7.45 -6.93
C ASP A 111 10.53 -8.26 -7.32
N SER A 112 10.45 -9.01 -8.41
CA SER A 112 11.59 -9.71 -9.02
C SER A 112 11.63 -9.53 -10.54
N ALA A 113 12.82 -9.40 -11.09
CA ALA A 113 13.05 -9.43 -12.55
C ALA A 113 12.93 -10.85 -13.14
N VAL A 114 12.85 -11.87 -12.29
CA VAL A 114 12.74 -13.28 -12.70
C VAL A 114 11.28 -13.71 -12.57
N PRO A 115 10.65 -14.22 -13.64
CA PRO A 115 9.31 -14.79 -13.55
C PRO A 115 9.35 -16.11 -12.76
N GLY A 116 8.24 -16.45 -12.09
CA GLY A 116 8.10 -17.73 -11.38
C GLY A 116 8.93 -17.89 -10.11
N ILE A 117 9.57 -16.81 -9.62
CA ILE A 117 10.50 -16.88 -8.47
C ILE A 117 9.80 -17.05 -7.12
N PHE A 118 8.55 -16.59 -7.02
CA PHE A 118 7.84 -16.59 -5.75
C PHE A 118 7.04 -17.89 -5.55
N ASN A 119 7.01 -18.35 -4.30
CA ASN A 119 6.11 -19.40 -3.83
C ASN A 119 5.00 -18.77 -3.01
N GLU A 120 3.76 -18.95 -3.44
CA GLU A 120 2.59 -18.31 -2.82
C GLU A 120 2.41 -18.75 -1.37
N GLU A 121 2.52 -20.07 -1.10
CA GLU A 121 2.30 -20.65 0.23
C GLU A 121 3.34 -20.18 1.26
N GLN A 122 4.55 -19.82 0.81
CA GLN A 122 5.63 -19.37 1.70
C GLN A 122 5.69 -17.85 1.80
N HIS A 123 5.64 -17.14 0.66
CA HIS A 123 5.89 -15.70 0.63
C HIS A 123 4.67 -14.88 1.04
N VAL A 124 3.44 -15.34 0.74
CA VAL A 124 2.24 -14.57 1.11
C VAL A 124 2.07 -14.48 2.63
N PRO A 125 2.17 -15.57 3.42
CA PRO A 125 2.11 -15.48 4.88
C PRO A 125 3.25 -14.65 5.49
N LEU A 126 4.48 -14.77 4.97
CA LEU A 126 5.61 -13.97 5.42
C LEU A 126 5.39 -12.47 5.20
N GLY A 127 4.89 -12.10 4.04
CA GLY A 127 4.58 -10.70 3.73
C GLY A 127 3.48 -10.13 4.60
N TRP A 128 2.49 -10.92 4.99
CA TRP A 128 1.47 -10.50 5.96
C TRP A 128 2.08 -10.19 7.33
N ALA A 129 2.99 -11.03 7.83
CA ALA A 129 3.67 -10.77 9.10
C ALA A 129 4.46 -9.45 9.06
N VAL A 130 5.13 -9.15 7.95
CA VAL A 130 5.86 -7.87 7.76
C VAL A 130 4.90 -6.71 7.64
N SER A 131 3.79 -6.88 6.90
CA SER A 131 2.76 -5.85 6.73
C SER A 131 2.12 -5.47 8.07
N ASP A 132 1.80 -6.46 8.93
CA ASP A 132 1.27 -6.24 10.27
C ASP A 132 2.28 -5.51 11.17
N ALA A 133 3.57 -5.83 11.08
CA ALA A 133 4.61 -5.11 11.82
C ALA A 133 4.72 -3.64 11.36
N LEU A 134 4.64 -3.39 10.06
CA LEU A 134 4.60 -2.02 9.52
C LEU A 134 3.36 -1.26 9.99
N ALA A 135 2.19 -1.89 10.01
CA ALA A 135 0.96 -1.27 10.50
C ALA A 135 1.12 -0.78 11.95
N ARG A 136 1.70 -1.61 12.82
CA ARG A 136 1.98 -1.22 14.23
C ARG A 136 2.97 -0.06 14.33
N LEU A 137 3.96 0.01 13.45
CA LEU A 137 4.90 1.14 13.41
C LEU A 137 4.19 2.43 12.99
N TYR A 138 3.28 2.36 12.01
CA TYR A 138 2.46 3.50 11.61
C TYR A 138 1.57 3.99 12.75
N GLU A 139 0.89 3.07 13.45
CA GLU A 139 0.05 3.39 14.60
C GLU A 139 0.85 4.03 15.74
N ALA A 140 2.03 3.47 16.07
CA ALA A 140 2.91 4.01 17.10
C ALA A 140 3.46 5.39 16.74
N GLN A 141 3.84 5.60 15.49
CA GLN A 141 4.35 6.90 15.03
C GLN A 141 3.26 7.96 15.10
N ARG A 142 2.02 7.63 14.73
CA ARG A 142 0.89 8.54 14.79
C ARG A 142 0.58 8.98 16.22
N SER A 143 0.50 8.05 17.16
CA SER A 143 0.25 8.36 18.58
C SER A 143 1.33 9.26 19.21
N PHE A 144 2.53 9.28 18.63
CA PHE A 144 3.63 10.14 19.08
C PHE A 144 3.51 11.59 18.55
N TRP A 145 2.85 11.79 17.38
CA TRP A 145 2.72 13.11 16.74
C TRP A 145 1.37 13.79 17.02
N GLU A 146 0.39 13.09 17.59
CA GLU A 146 -0.85 13.67 18.09
C GLU A 146 -0.72 13.88 19.60
N PRO A 147 -0.16 15.03 20.10
CA PRO A 147 -0.23 15.35 21.50
C PRO A 147 -1.69 15.48 21.89
N ASP A 148 -2.05 14.86 23.02
CA ASP A 148 -3.38 14.89 23.63
C ASP A 148 -3.93 16.33 23.72
N ILE A 149 -4.69 16.77 22.72
CA ILE A 149 -5.34 18.09 22.67
C ILE A 149 -6.57 18.11 23.61
N SER A 150 -6.74 17.10 24.43
CA SER A 150 -7.89 16.95 25.35
C SER A 150 -7.76 17.64 26.69
N ILE A 151 -6.81 18.56 26.89
CA ILE A 151 -6.72 19.36 28.12
C ILE A 151 -6.76 20.84 27.77
N GLU A 152 -7.96 21.42 27.63
CA GLU A 152 -8.32 22.77 28.06
C GLU A 152 -9.69 23.20 27.50
N SER A 153 -10.75 22.57 28.02
CA SER A 153 -12.10 23.14 27.92
C SER A 153 -12.81 22.98 29.27
N SER A 154 -12.20 23.46 30.33
CA SER A 154 -12.83 23.59 31.63
C SER A 154 -12.33 24.86 32.30
N LYS A 155 -12.90 26.00 31.87
CA LYS A 155 -13.08 27.18 32.71
C LYS A 155 -14.22 28.03 32.20
#